data_95181d4892eab81217f665d1bcddcb03
#
_entry.id   95181d4892eab81217f665d1bcddcb03
#
_cell.length_a   1.000
_cell.length_b   1.000
_cell.length_c   1.000
_cell.angle_alpha   90.00
_cell.angle_beta   90.00
_cell.angle_gamma   90.00
#
_symmetry.space_group_name_H-M   'P 1'
#
loop_
_entity.id
_entity.type
_entity.pdbx_description
1 polymer ?
#
loop_
_entity_poly.entity_id
_entity_poly.type
_entity_poly.pdbx_seq_one_letter_code
_entity_poly.pdbx_strand_id
1 'polypeptide(L)'
;MTGSDNKTIVRRFIEKIENTGDVSNIHEFISEDYVEVHDGKRYQIGIKGAIDHVLGVRKVFPDLKLTIENQITEGEWVVTIYSVTGTFKEAWFGMKPTGKPITFTGVNVDRISNGKIVEHGGAANLLEPLMNEGVVIKKE
;
A
#
# COMPACT_ATOMS: atom_id res chain seq x y z
N MET A 1 -23.69 2.17 -0.97
CA MET A 1 -22.75 1.74 -2.03
C MET A 1 -22.59 0.23 -2.02
N THR A 2 -22.43 -0.37 -3.19
CA THR A 2 -22.23 -1.80 -3.33
C THR A 2 -20.77 -2.18 -3.11
N GLY A 3 -20.49 -3.49 -2.92
CA GLY A 3 -19.13 -4.00 -2.88
C GLY A 3 -18.35 -3.74 -4.18
N SER A 4 -19.05 -3.79 -5.33
CA SER A 4 -18.46 -3.47 -6.63
C SER A 4 -17.99 -2.02 -6.69
N ASP A 5 -18.77 -1.07 -6.15
CA ASP A 5 -18.38 0.35 -6.07
C ASP A 5 -17.16 0.52 -5.15
N ASN A 6 -17.14 -0.20 -4.02
CA ASN A 6 -16.04 -0.15 -3.06
C ASN A 6 -14.75 -0.68 -3.68
N LYS A 7 -14.81 -1.78 -4.45
CA LYS A 7 -13.64 -2.28 -5.20
C LYS A 7 -13.11 -1.23 -6.16
N THR A 8 -14.01 -0.53 -6.86
CA THR A 8 -13.62 0.52 -7.81
C THR A 8 -12.92 1.68 -7.11
N ILE A 9 -13.39 2.09 -5.93
CA ILE A 9 -12.75 3.15 -5.15
C ILE A 9 -11.29 2.77 -4.83
N VAL A 10 -11.07 1.56 -4.33
CA VAL A 10 -9.72 1.09 -4.01
C VAL A 10 -8.86 0.98 -5.26
N ARG A 11 -9.40 0.44 -6.36
CA ARG A 11 -8.67 0.35 -7.63
C ARG A 11 -8.23 1.70 -8.13
N ARG A 12 -9.14 2.67 -8.12
CA ARG A 12 -8.82 4.04 -8.59
C ARG A 12 -7.80 4.72 -7.69
N PHE A 13 -7.87 4.49 -6.39
CA PHE A 13 -6.85 4.98 -5.45
C PHE A 13 -5.46 4.42 -5.82
N ILE A 14 -5.37 3.12 -6.03
CA ILE A 14 -4.12 2.48 -6.43
C ILE A 14 -3.61 3.05 -7.75
N GLU A 15 -4.45 3.09 -8.77
CA GLU A 15 -4.06 3.51 -10.11
C GLU A 15 -3.73 5.00 -10.21
N LYS A 16 -4.47 5.84 -9.52
CA LYS A 16 -4.35 7.31 -9.66
C LYS A 16 -3.43 7.95 -8.62
N ILE A 17 -3.28 7.34 -7.46
CA ILE A 17 -2.49 7.91 -6.35
C ILE A 17 -1.23 7.10 -6.11
N GLU A 18 -1.36 5.83 -5.77
CA GLU A 18 -0.18 5.02 -5.41
C GLU A 18 0.76 4.81 -6.60
N ASN A 19 0.24 4.47 -7.76
CA ASN A 19 1.04 4.17 -8.96
C ASN A 19 1.58 5.41 -9.66
N THR A 20 1.10 6.60 -9.32
CA THR A 20 1.57 7.86 -9.91
C THR A 20 2.41 8.70 -8.96
N GLY A 21 2.15 8.59 -7.66
CA GLY A 21 2.72 9.48 -6.65
C GLY A 21 2.09 10.87 -6.64
N ASP A 22 1.07 11.10 -7.46
CA ASP A 22 0.33 12.36 -7.47
C ASP A 22 -0.74 12.33 -6.38
N VAL A 23 -0.47 13.02 -5.29
CA VAL A 23 -1.35 13.06 -4.11
C VAL A 23 -2.30 14.26 -4.10
N SER A 24 -2.31 15.07 -5.16
CA SER A 24 -3.09 16.31 -5.19
C SER A 24 -4.59 16.10 -4.98
N ASN A 25 -5.14 14.96 -5.41
CA ASN A 25 -6.55 14.62 -5.29
C ASN A 25 -6.82 13.46 -4.31
N ILE A 26 -5.90 13.20 -3.40
CA ILE A 26 -6.04 12.07 -2.46
C ILE A 26 -7.29 12.19 -1.59
N HIS A 27 -7.73 13.41 -1.32
CA HIS A 27 -8.95 13.69 -0.53
C HIS A 27 -10.23 13.11 -1.16
N GLU A 28 -10.22 12.81 -2.43
CA GLU A 28 -11.35 12.15 -3.10
C GLU A 28 -11.49 10.69 -2.65
N PHE A 29 -10.41 10.09 -2.17
CA PHE A 29 -10.36 8.67 -1.83
C PHE A 29 -10.22 8.39 -0.34
N ILE A 30 -9.56 9.28 0.40
CA ILE A 30 -9.18 9.07 1.81
C ILE A 30 -10.01 9.98 2.71
N SER A 31 -10.55 9.39 3.78
CA SER A 31 -11.27 10.12 4.82
C SER A 31 -10.33 10.97 5.67
N GLU A 32 -10.84 12.09 6.19
CA GLU A 32 -10.12 12.89 7.17
C GLU A 32 -9.80 12.12 8.46
N ASP A 33 -10.62 11.12 8.77
CA ASP A 33 -10.48 10.26 9.95
C ASP A 33 -9.73 8.95 9.65
N TYR A 34 -8.98 8.92 8.57
CA TYR A 34 -8.29 7.73 8.07
C TYR A 34 -7.37 7.10 9.13
N VAL A 35 -7.47 5.79 9.26
CA VAL A 35 -6.74 4.97 10.22
C VAL A 35 -5.89 3.94 9.48
N GLU A 36 -4.65 3.78 9.87
CA GLU A 36 -3.83 2.64 9.47
C GLU A 36 -3.70 1.63 10.62
N VAL A 37 -3.73 0.35 10.27
CA VAL A 37 -3.61 -0.75 11.23
C VAL A 37 -2.28 -1.46 11.00
N HIS A 38 -1.44 -1.49 12.04
CA HIS A 38 -0.15 -2.18 12.04
C HIS A 38 -0.03 -3.06 13.28
N ASP A 39 0.22 -4.34 13.10
CA ASP A 39 0.35 -5.29 14.20
C ASP A 39 -0.82 -5.25 15.19
N GLY A 40 -2.04 -5.12 14.67
CA GLY A 40 -3.24 -5.03 15.46
C GLY A 40 -3.46 -3.68 16.15
N LYS A 41 -2.55 -2.72 15.98
CA LYS A 41 -2.67 -1.37 16.55
C LYS A 41 -3.23 -0.42 15.50
N ARG A 42 -4.04 0.53 15.98
CA ARG A 42 -4.74 1.50 15.15
C ARG A 42 -4.12 2.88 15.31
N TYR A 43 -3.78 3.52 14.20
CA TYR A 43 -3.17 4.85 14.17
C TYR A 43 -4.02 5.77 13.31
N GLN A 44 -4.65 6.75 13.95
CA GLN A 44 -5.42 7.77 13.21
C GLN A 44 -4.45 8.80 12.64
N ILE A 45 -4.17 8.68 11.35
CA ILE A 45 -3.16 9.51 10.68
C ILE A 45 -3.76 10.52 9.71
N GLY A 46 -5.02 10.37 9.33
CA GLY A 46 -5.75 11.28 8.46
C GLY A 46 -5.18 11.38 7.06
N ILE A 47 -5.61 12.39 6.33
CA ILE A 47 -5.16 12.62 4.94
C ILE A 47 -3.66 12.91 4.89
N LYS A 48 -3.15 13.74 5.81
CA LYS A 48 -1.72 14.06 5.87
C LYS A 48 -0.88 12.80 6.02
N GLY A 49 -1.26 11.91 6.93
CA GLY A 49 -0.55 10.65 7.14
C GLY A 49 -0.60 9.74 5.91
N ALA A 50 -1.74 9.71 5.21
CA ALA A 50 -1.87 8.96 3.96
C ALA A 50 -0.93 9.51 2.88
N ILE A 51 -0.86 10.83 2.74
CA ILE A 51 0.08 11.49 1.81
C ILE A 51 1.52 11.12 2.15
N ASP A 52 1.90 11.24 3.42
CA ASP A 52 3.26 10.93 3.87
C ASP A 52 3.61 9.46 3.58
N HIS A 53 2.66 8.54 3.75
CA HIS A 53 2.84 7.12 3.44
C HIS A 53 3.10 6.90 1.95
N VAL A 54 2.25 7.45 1.09
CA VAL A 54 2.39 7.29 -0.37
C VAL A 54 3.75 7.84 -0.84
N LEU A 55 4.09 9.06 -0.42
CA LEU A 55 5.34 9.70 -0.82
C LEU A 55 6.55 8.98 -0.24
N GLY A 56 6.46 8.48 0.99
CA GLY A 56 7.54 7.72 1.62
C GLY A 56 7.86 6.42 0.89
N VAL A 57 6.82 5.66 0.52
CA VAL A 57 7.00 4.41 -0.24
C VAL A 57 7.59 4.71 -1.63
N ARG A 58 7.11 5.75 -2.29
CA ARG A 58 7.62 6.11 -3.62
C ARG A 58 9.03 6.70 -3.58
N LYS A 59 9.47 7.22 -2.45
CA LYS A 59 10.87 7.61 -2.27
C LYS A 59 11.78 6.38 -2.29
N VAL A 60 11.35 5.31 -1.65
CA VAL A 60 12.07 4.02 -1.65
C VAL A 60 12.04 3.37 -3.03
N PHE A 61 10.86 3.37 -3.67
CA PHE A 61 10.61 2.78 -4.98
C PHE A 61 10.00 3.82 -5.91
N PRO A 62 10.83 4.70 -6.53
CA PRO A 62 10.30 5.78 -7.38
C PRO A 62 9.47 5.31 -8.57
N ASP A 63 9.74 4.12 -9.07
CA ASP A 63 9.05 3.48 -10.18
C ASP A 63 8.04 2.42 -9.73
N LEU A 64 7.59 2.49 -8.49
CA LEU A 64 6.65 1.53 -7.91
C LEU A 64 5.43 1.35 -8.81
N LYS A 65 5.10 0.09 -9.07
CA LYS A 65 3.86 -0.31 -9.72
C LYS A 65 3.21 -1.43 -8.94
N LEU A 66 2.03 -1.15 -8.43
CA LEU A 66 1.17 -2.14 -7.79
C LEU A 66 0.18 -2.65 -8.84
N THR A 67 0.13 -3.97 -9.00
CA THR A 67 -0.80 -4.65 -9.91
C THR A 67 -1.82 -5.40 -9.08
N ILE A 68 -3.09 -5.15 -9.33
CA ILE A 68 -4.19 -5.84 -8.66
C ILE A 68 -4.37 -7.21 -9.31
N GLU A 69 -4.21 -8.27 -8.53
CA GLU A 69 -4.43 -9.64 -8.99
C GLU A 69 -5.89 -10.04 -8.78
N ASN A 70 -6.48 -9.68 -7.65
CA ASN A 70 -7.87 -9.98 -7.33
C ASN A 70 -8.38 -9.04 -6.23
N GLN A 71 -9.70 -8.85 -6.18
CA GLN A 71 -10.37 -8.10 -5.12
C GLN A 71 -11.58 -8.87 -4.64
N ILE A 72 -11.74 -8.94 -3.33
CA ILE A 72 -12.83 -9.62 -2.65
C ILE A 72 -13.50 -8.63 -1.72
N THR A 73 -14.83 -8.61 -1.68
CA THR A 73 -15.57 -7.70 -0.79
C THR A 73 -16.56 -8.44 0.08
N GLU A 74 -16.73 -7.92 1.28
CA GLU A 74 -17.81 -8.30 2.17
C GLU A 74 -18.18 -7.05 2.99
N GLY A 75 -19.44 -6.59 2.85
CA GLY A 75 -19.88 -5.37 3.50
C GLY A 75 -19.04 -4.17 3.07
N GLU A 76 -18.54 -3.42 4.04
CA GLU A 76 -17.67 -2.25 3.79
C GLU A 76 -16.22 -2.63 3.49
N TRP A 77 -15.85 -3.90 3.59
CA TRP A 77 -14.48 -4.35 3.47
C TRP A 77 -14.12 -4.73 2.05
N VAL A 78 -12.92 -4.32 1.64
CA VAL A 78 -12.32 -4.71 0.37
C VAL A 78 -10.95 -5.31 0.66
N VAL A 79 -10.75 -6.54 0.19
CA VAL A 79 -9.45 -7.21 0.24
C VAL A 79 -8.87 -7.17 -1.16
N THR A 80 -7.69 -6.61 -1.30
CA THR A 80 -6.98 -6.53 -2.57
C THR A 80 -5.72 -7.39 -2.51
N ILE A 81 -5.66 -8.39 -3.36
CA ILE A 81 -4.50 -9.26 -3.54
C ILE A 81 -3.67 -8.63 -4.65
N TYR A 82 -2.38 -8.37 -4.40
CA TYR A 82 -1.57 -7.58 -5.31
C TYR A 82 -0.14 -8.11 -5.45
N SER A 83 0.51 -7.68 -6.51
CA SER A 83 1.96 -7.74 -6.67
C SER A 83 2.51 -6.32 -6.83
N VAL A 84 3.73 -6.11 -6.36
CA VAL A 84 4.44 -4.84 -6.49
C VAL A 84 5.79 -5.09 -7.13
N THR A 85 6.14 -4.22 -8.07
CA THR A 85 7.48 -4.15 -8.64
C THR A 85 8.01 -2.73 -8.48
N GLY A 86 9.26 -2.61 -8.12
CA GLY A 86 9.93 -1.31 -8.01
C GLY A 86 11.42 -1.47 -7.83
N THR A 87 12.17 -0.43 -8.17
CA THR A 87 13.62 -0.36 -7.97
C THR A 87 13.90 0.15 -6.56
N PHE A 88 14.63 -0.62 -5.76
CA PHE A 88 14.94 -0.28 -4.37
C PHE A 88 16.07 0.76 -4.35
N LYS A 89 15.71 2.05 -4.21
CA LYS A 89 16.61 3.19 -4.38
C LYS A 89 17.04 3.89 -3.09
N GLU A 90 16.23 3.83 -2.03
CA GLU A 90 16.50 4.53 -0.77
C GLU A 90 16.43 3.55 0.40
N ALA A 91 17.07 3.88 1.51
CA ALA A 91 17.03 3.06 2.71
C ALA A 91 15.58 2.82 3.17
N TRP A 92 15.27 1.59 3.53
CA TRP A 92 13.95 1.16 3.93
C TRP A 92 14.06 0.34 5.21
N PHE A 93 13.45 0.81 6.29
CA PHE A 93 13.57 0.20 7.62
C PHE A 93 15.02 -0.10 8.03
N GLY A 94 15.94 0.82 7.70
CA GLY A 94 17.36 0.63 8.00
C GLY A 94 18.11 -0.29 7.04
N MET A 95 17.43 -0.89 6.08
CA MET A 95 18.06 -1.73 5.07
C MET A 95 18.65 -0.88 3.94
N LYS A 96 19.85 -1.25 3.49
CA LYS A 96 20.52 -0.53 2.42
C LYS A 96 19.87 -0.81 1.06
N PRO A 97 19.68 0.21 0.23
CA PRO A 97 19.14 0.00 -1.10
C PRO A 97 20.10 -0.79 -1.99
N THR A 98 19.54 -1.61 -2.87
CA THR A 98 20.32 -2.40 -3.83
C THR A 98 20.47 -1.70 -5.17
N GLY A 99 19.61 -0.73 -5.47
CA GLY A 99 19.53 -0.12 -6.80
C GLY A 99 18.94 -1.05 -7.86
N LYS A 100 18.41 -2.21 -7.45
CA LYS A 100 17.87 -3.24 -8.36
C LYS A 100 16.36 -3.35 -8.20
N PRO A 101 15.67 -3.85 -9.24
CA PRO A 101 14.25 -4.17 -9.12
C PRO A 101 14.01 -5.26 -8.08
N ILE A 102 12.92 -5.11 -7.32
CA ILE A 102 12.42 -6.14 -6.43
C ILE A 102 10.93 -6.31 -6.70
N THR A 103 10.46 -7.55 -6.61
CA THR A 103 9.03 -7.88 -6.74
C THR A 103 8.58 -8.60 -5.49
N PHE A 104 7.45 -8.19 -4.95
CA PHE A 104 6.83 -8.87 -3.81
C PHE A 104 5.31 -8.85 -3.95
N THR A 105 4.64 -9.69 -3.16
CA THR A 105 3.19 -9.81 -3.15
C THR A 105 2.64 -9.40 -1.80
N GLY A 106 1.36 -9.14 -1.74
CA GLY A 106 0.73 -8.81 -0.49
C GLY A 106 -0.79 -8.76 -0.59
N VAL A 107 -1.37 -8.39 0.52
CA VAL A 107 -2.82 -8.24 0.68
C VAL A 107 -3.08 -6.95 1.42
N ASN A 108 -3.92 -6.10 0.85
CA ASN A 108 -4.46 -4.92 1.53
C ASN A 108 -5.87 -5.22 2.00
N VAL A 109 -6.20 -4.73 3.19
CA VAL A 109 -7.54 -4.83 3.77
C VAL A 109 -8.01 -3.41 4.06
N ASP A 110 -8.98 -2.95 3.28
CA ASP A 110 -9.50 -1.60 3.37
C ASP A 110 -10.96 -1.61 3.80
N ARG A 111 -11.36 -0.67 4.64
CA ARG A 111 -12.76 -0.44 4.95
C ARG A 111 -13.20 0.87 4.31
N ILE A 112 -14.31 0.80 3.59
CA ILE A 112 -14.87 1.93 2.85
C ILE A 112 -16.15 2.36 3.55
N SER A 113 -16.27 3.65 3.81
CA SER A 113 -17.50 4.23 4.37
C SER A 113 -17.75 5.57 3.69
N ASN A 114 -19.00 5.79 3.28
CA ASN A 114 -19.42 7.01 2.59
C ASN A 114 -18.53 7.36 1.39
N GLY A 115 -18.13 6.32 0.62
CA GLY A 115 -17.36 6.49 -0.60
C GLY A 115 -15.88 6.81 -0.39
N LYS A 116 -15.37 6.65 0.84
CA LYS A 116 -13.96 6.93 1.15
C LYS A 116 -13.34 5.78 1.93
N ILE A 117 -12.03 5.63 1.77
CA ILE A 117 -11.25 4.68 2.56
C ILE A 117 -11.06 5.28 3.95
N VAL A 118 -11.60 4.60 4.95
CA VAL A 118 -11.53 5.05 6.35
C VAL A 118 -10.53 4.26 7.17
N GLU A 119 -10.16 3.07 6.70
CA GLU A 119 -9.21 2.20 7.40
C GLU A 119 -8.44 1.37 6.39
N HIS A 120 -7.16 1.20 6.64
CA HIS A 120 -6.25 0.45 5.78
C HIS A 120 -5.30 -0.39 6.65
N GLY A 121 -5.12 -1.63 6.24
CA GLY A 121 -4.15 -2.54 6.83
C GLY A 121 -3.73 -3.58 5.81
N GLY A 122 -3.07 -4.61 6.28
CA GLY A 122 -2.67 -5.72 5.44
C GLY A 122 -1.28 -6.24 5.78
N ALA A 123 -0.75 -7.03 4.89
CA ALA A 123 0.58 -7.63 5.04
C ALA A 123 1.21 -7.85 3.68
N ALA A 124 2.52 -7.70 3.62
CA ALA A 124 3.29 -7.97 2.42
C ALA A 124 4.28 -9.11 2.68
N ASN A 125 4.47 -9.96 1.67
CA ASN A 125 5.46 -11.01 1.72
C ASN A 125 6.81 -10.44 1.29
N LEU A 126 7.55 -9.88 2.24
CA LEU A 126 8.82 -9.19 1.99
C LEU A 126 10.03 -10.03 2.36
N LEU A 127 9.90 -10.97 3.30
CA LEU A 127 11.05 -11.70 3.82
C LEU A 127 11.79 -12.45 2.72
N GLU A 128 11.10 -13.29 1.98
CA GLU A 128 11.73 -14.11 0.93
C GLU A 128 12.35 -13.26 -0.19
N PRO A 129 11.63 -12.28 -0.79
CA PRO A 129 12.23 -11.40 -1.77
C PRO A 129 13.47 -10.66 -1.26
N LEU A 130 13.45 -10.14 -0.04
CA LEU A 130 14.60 -9.45 0.54
C LEU A 130 15.77 -10.37 0.80
N MET A 131 15.51 -11.62 1.18
CA MET A 131 16.56 -12.65 1.34
C MET A 131 17.17 -13.00 -0.01
N ASN A 132 16.34 -13.17 -1.05
CA ASN A 132 16.81 -13.53 -2.40
C ASN A 132 17.71 -12.45 -2.99
N GLU A 133 17.44 -11.17 -2.66
CA GLU A 133 18.26 -10.03 -3.10
C GLU A 133 19.47 -9.76 -2.16
N GLY A 134 19.65 -10.56 -1.12
CA GLY A 134 20.76 -10.39 -0.18
C GLY A 134 20.62 -9.19 0.75
N VAL A 135 19.44 -8.55 0.79
CA VAL A 135 19.19 -7.39 1.67
C VAL A 135 19.02 -7.84 3.12
N VAL A 136 18.35 -8.97 3.30
CA VAL A 136 18.18 -9.64 4.59
C VAL A 136 18.88 -10.98 4.51
N ILE A 137 19.73 -11.27 5.47
CA ILE A 137 20.48 -12.53 5.50
C ILE A 137 20.20 -13.29 6.79
N LYS A 138 20.27 -14.61 6.70
CA LYS A 138 20.15 -15.46 7.88
C LYS A 138 21.42 -15.30 8.73
N LYS A 139 21.26 -14.99 9.99
CA LYS A 139 22.36 -14.90 10.94
C LYS A 139 22.73 -16.32 11.39
N GLU A 140 23.99 -16.68 11.22
CA GLU A 140 24.54 -17.97 11.68
C GLU A 140 24.92 -17.92 13.16
#